data_1a91c2084706142ade7b065c3510cd6a
#
_entry.id   1a91c2084706142ade7b065c3510cd6a
#
_cell.length_a   1.000
_cell.length_b   1.000
_cell.length_c   1.000
_cell.angle_alpha   90.00
_cell.angle_beta   90.00
_cell.angle_gamma   90.00
#
_symmetry.space_group_name_H-M   'P 1'
#
loop_
_entity.id
_entity.type
_entity.pdbx_description
1 polymer ?
#
loop_
_entity_poly.entity_id
_entity_poly.type
_entity_poly.pdbx_seq_one_letter_code
_entity_poly.pdbx_strand_id
1 'polypeptide(L)'
;MEDLVKGVQEILKTIEGGIKEKKFPEQMRIYIEQLGRNLRHFLDVVETAAQANTIQTPISPSSRSAMYNLRKAFYAILSREIKQSGVSKDKSLEEWRRTAAKIIESYERSGLTETPSKVILTYEIKEEGGSRYISFRNARIFYFELEGILSVDLASPEGK
;
A
#
# COMPACT_ATOMS: atom_id res chain seq x y z
N MET A 1 3.51 -12.74 -14.40
CA MET A 1 3.50 -11.45 -13.69
C MET A 1 4.71 -10.60 -14.03
N GLU A 2 5.92 -11.15 -14.02
CA GLU A 2 7.14 -10.43 -14.36
C GLU A 2 7.12 -9.79 -15.76
N ASP A 3 6.61 -10.50 -16.78
CA ASP A 3 6.51 -9.97 -18.13
C ASP A 3 5.55 -8.78 -18.23
N LEU A 4 4.45 -8.82 -17.46
CA LEU A 4 3.50 -7.71 -17.36
C LEU A 4 4.19 -6.47 -16.74
N VAL A 5 4.91 -6.66 -15.65
CA VAL A 5 5.64 -5.57 -14.96
C VAL A 5 6.69 -4.95 -15.90
N LYS A 6 7.47 -5.78 -16.60
CA LYS A 6 8.45 -5.30 -17.60
C LYS A 6 7.77 -4.50 -18.71
N GLY A 7 6.67 -5.02 -19.28
CA GLY A 7 5.92 -4.33 -20.32
C GLY A 7 5.39 -2.96 -19.85
N VAL A 8 4.85 -2.89 -18.64
CA VAL A 8 4.38 -1.62 -18.04
C VAL A 8 5.53 -0.65 -17.82
N GLN A 9 6.69 -1.12 -17.36
CA GLN A 9 7.90 -0.28 -17.19
C GLN A 9 8.41 0.29 -18.53
N GLU A 10 8.37 -0.49 -19.60
CA GLU A 10 8.75 -0.02 -20.93
C GLU A 10 7.80 1.05 -21.47
N ILE A 11 6.49 0.84 -21.31
CA ILE A 11 5.48 1.83 -21.68
C ILE A 11 5.67 3.12 -20.88
N LEU A 12 5.93 3.02 -19.58
CA LEU A 12 6.17 4.19 -18.73
C LEU A 12 7.39 4.99 -19.18
N LYS A 13 8.50 4.31 -19.52
CA LYS A 13 9.69 4.96 -20.08
C LYS A 13 9.39 5.68 -21.39
N THR A 14 8.58 5.06 -22.26
CA THR A 14 8.18 5.66 -23.55
C THR A 14 7.34 6.92 -23.31
N ILE A 15 6.40 6.89 -22.36
CA ILE A 15 5.58 8.04 -21.98
C ILE A 15 6.46 9.16 -21.44
N GLU A 16 7.35 8.89 -20.49
CA GLU A 16 8.23 9.87 -19.86
C GLU A 16 9.19 10.52 -20.88
N GLY A 17 9.76 9.70 -21.75
CA GLY A 17 10.61 10.18 -22.85
C GLY A 17 9.84 11.07 -23.82
N GLY A 18 8.65 10.66 -24.23
CA GLY A 18 7.79 11.43 -25.14
C GLY A 18 7.32 12.76 -24.55
N ILE A 19 7.02 12.81 -23.24
CA ILE A 19 6.68 14.06 -22.54
C ILE A 19 7.89 15.00 -22.51
N LYS A 20 9.07 14.49 -22.15
CA LYS A 20 10.31 15.27 -22.07
C LYS A 20 10.70 15.85 -23.43
N GLU A 21 10.57 15.07 -24.49
CA GLU A 21 10.89 15.45 -25.86
C GLU A 21 9.74 16.19 -26.58
N LYS A 22 8.62 16.48 -25.89
CA LYS A 22 7.43 17.15 -26.44
C LYS A 22 6.86 16.48 -27.70
N LYS A 23 6.94 15.15 -27.75
CA LYS A 23 6.46 14.36 -28.92
C LYS A 23 4.93 14.23 -28.99
N PHE A 24 4.23 14.51 -27.89
CA PHE A 24 2.77 14.39 -27.85
C PHE A 24 2.08 15.72 -28.17
N PRO A 25 0.96 15.68 -28.91
CA PRO A 25 0.12 16.87 -29.11
C PRO A 25 -0.34 17.44 -27.77
N GLU A 26 -0.36 18.78 -27.66
CA GLU A 26 -0.69 19.45 -26.40
C GLU A 26 -2.06 19.06 -25.84
N GLN A 27 -3.03 18.83 -26.74
CA GLN A 27 -4.37 18.37 -26.39
C GLN A 27 -4.41 16.98 -25.75
N MET A 28 -3.43 16.11 -26.05
CA MET A 28 -3.32 14.76 -25.53
C MET A 28 -2.46 14.67 -24.26
N ARG A 29 -1.72 15.72 -23.97
CA ARG A 29 -0.69 15.73 -22.91
C ARG A 29 -1.27 15.36 -21.54
N ILE A 30 -2.41 15.96 -21.17
CA ILE A 30 -3.08 15.71 -19.87
C ILE A 30 -3.43 14.22 -19.71
N TYR A 31 -3.97 13.60 -20.78
CA TYR A 31 -4.37 12.20 -20.76
C TYR A 31 -3.16 11.26 -20.64
N ILE A 32 -2.07 11.60 -21.33
CA ILE A 32 -0.83 10.82 -21.30
C ILE A 32 -0.13 10.95 -19.96
N GLU A 33 -0.09 12.14 -19.36
CA GLU A 33 0.42 12.35 -18.00
C GLU A 33 -0.42 11.60 -16.96
N GLN A 34 -1.75 11.56 -17.12
CA GLN A 34 -2.64 10.79 -16.26
C GLN A 34 -2.37 9.29 -16.39
N LEU A 35 -2.23 8.78 -17.61
CA LEU A 35 -1.88 7.38 -17.87
C LEU A 35 -0.54 7.04 -17.20
N GLY A 36 0.48 7.89 -17.36
CA GLY A 36 1.77 7.70 -16.71
C GLY A 36 1.68 7.61 -15.18
N ARG A 37 0.85 8.46 -14.54
CA ARG A 37 0.58 8.39 -13.10
C ARG A 37 -0.08 7.07 -12.71
N ASN A 38 -1.09 6.65 -13.45
CA ASN A 38 -1.80 5.40 -13.17
C ASN A 38 -0.89 4.18 -13.31
N LEU A 39 -0.02 4.16 -14.32
CA LEU A 39 0.96 3.08 -14.51
C LEU A 39 2.01 3.03 -13.39
N ARG A 40 2.49 4.19 -12.90
CA ARG A 40 3.37 4.22 -11.73
C ARG A 40 2.68 3.68 -10.48
N HIS A 41 1.46 4.11 -10.21
CA HIS A 41 0.67 3.58 -9.08
C HIS A 41 0.50 2.06 -9.17
N PHE A 42 0.22 1.54 -10.37
CA PHE A 42 0.13 0.09 -10.58
C PHE A 42 1.46 -0.61 -10.25
N LEU A 43 2.59 -0.10 -10.74
CA LEU A 43 3.91 -0.66 -10.44
C LEU A 43 4.22 -0.63 -8.94
N ASP A 44 3.97 0.51 -8.28
CA ASP A 44 4.17 0.65 -6.83
C ASP A 44 3.36 -0.38 -6.03
N VAL A 45 2.11 -0.62 -6.42
CA VAL A 45 1.24 -1.63 -5.77
C VAL A 45 1.79 -3.03 -5.99
N VAL A 46 2.11 -3.38 -7.25
CA VAL A 46 2.58 -4.73 -7.60
C VAL A 46 3.94 -5.02 -6.96
N GLU A 47 4.89 -4.09 -7.03
CA GLU A 47 6.21 -4.25 -6.42
C GLU A 47 6.10 -4.39 -4.90
N THR A 48 5.24 -3.59 -4.27
CA THR A 48 5.02 -3.67 -2.82
C THR A 48 4.33 -4.97 -2.42
N ALA A 49 3.33 -5.41 -3.18
CA ALA A 49 2.61 -6.64 -2.91
C ALA A 49 3.44 -7.91 -3.16
N ALA A 50 4.42 -7.84 -4.07
CA ALA A 50 5.34 -8.93 -4.39
C ALA A 50 6.52 -9.03 -3.43
N GLN A 51 6.76 -8.04 -2.57
CA GLN A 51 7.85 -8.10 -1.59
C GLN A 51 7.61 -9.21 -0.57
N ALA A 52 8.62 -10.03 -0.34
CA ALA A 52 8.63 -10.97 0.78
C ALA A 52 8.59 -10.19 2.11
N ASN A 53 8.09 -10.83 3.15
CA ASN A 53 8.03 -10.24 4.49
C ASN A 53 7.20 -8.96 4.57
N THR A 54 5.99 -8.99 4.02
CA THR A 54 5.00 -7.93 4.19
C THR A 54 3.84 -8.35 5.08
N ILE A 55 3.29 -7.38 5.78
CA ILE A 55 2.04 -7.49 6.53
C ILE A 55 1.05 -6.56 5.81
N GLN A 56 -0.08 -7.11 5.35
CA GLN A 56 -1.07 -6.37 4.59
C GLN A 56 -2.43 -6.38 5.28
N THR A 57 -3.12 -5.25 5.25
CA THR A 57 -4.51 -5.18 5.69
C THR A 57 -5.47 -5.35 4.49
N PRO A 58 -6.73 -5.75 4.73
CA PRO A 58 -7.79 -5.47 3.76
C PRO A 58 -8.00 -3.95 3.64
N ILE A 59 -8.81 -3.52 2.66
CA ILE A 59 -9.29 -2.15 2.61
C ILE A 59 -10.16 -1.93 3.85
N SER A 60 -9.82 -0.93 4.63
CA SER A 60 -10.46 -0.60 5.90
C SER A 60 -11.09 0.79 5.81
N PRO A 61 -12.29 1.02 6.37
CA PRO A 61 -13.04 2.28 6.20
C PRO A 61 -12.39 3.49 6.91
N SER A 62 -11.51 3.25 7.87
CA SER A 62 -10.83 4.30 8.63
C SER A 62 -9.46 3.83 9.12
N SER A 63 -8.63 4.77 9.57
CA SER A 63 -7.32 4.47 10.17
C SER A 63 -7.44 3.54 11.40
N ARG A 64 -8.46 3.72 12.22
CA ARG A 64 -8.73 2.86 13.38
C ARG A 64 -8.93 1.40 12.97
N SER A 65 -9.77 1.16 11.95
CA SER A 65 -9.99 -0.19 11.41
C SER A 65 -8.74 -0.75 10.75
N ALA A 66 -8.00 0.07 10.00
CA ALA A 66 -6.74 -0.33 9.39
C ALA A 66 -5.72 -0.75 10.44
N MET A 67 -5.54 0.03 11.51
CA MET A 67 -4.62 -0.28 12.60
C MET A 67 -5.04 -1.52 13.39
N TYR A 68 -6.35 -1.74 13.59
CA TYR A 68 -6.86 -2.96 14.21
C TYR A 68 -6.49 -4.20 13.38
N ASN A 69 -6.73 -4.16 12.06
CA ASN A 69 -6.39 -5.24 11.15
C ASN A 69 -4.87 -5.47 11.07
N LEU A 70 -4.09 -4.40 11.02
CA LEU A 70 -2.64 -4.46 10.99
C LEU A 70 -2.08 -5.11 12.26
N ARG A 71 -2.62 -4.74 13.42
CA ARG A 71 -2.27 -5.33 14.71
C ARG A 71 -2.53 -6.84 14.73
N LYS A 72 -3.70 -7.28 14.27
CA LYS A 72 -4.04 -8.71 14.18
C LYS A 72 -3.05 -9.46 13.30
N ALA A 73 -2.76 -8.92 12.11
CA ALA A 73 -1.82 -9.51 11.18
C ALA A 73 -0.39 -9.57 11.76
N PHE A 74 0.05 -8.51 12.44
CA PHE A 74 1.34 -8.49 13.14
C PHE A 74 1.45 -9.60 14.20
N TYR A 75 0.43 -9.77 15.06
CA TYR A 75 0.49 -10.82 16.08
C TYR A 75 0.53 -12.23 15.48
N ALA A 76 -0.14 -12.45 14.35
CA ALA A 76 -0.07 -13.72 13.63
C ALA A 76 1.34 -13.99 13.10
N ILE A 77 1.98 -12.98 12.51
CA ILE A 77 3.37 -13.05 12.03
C ILE A 77 4.34 -13.24 13.22
N LEU A 78 4.18 -12.47 14.29
CA LEU A 78 5.01 -12.59 15.49
C LEU A 78 4.97 -14.02 16.05
N SER A 79 3.79 -14.62 16.17
CA SER A 79 3.62 -15.97 16.66
C SER A 79 4.32 -17.00 15.76
N ARG A 80 4.27 -16.80 14.44
CA ARG A 80 4.97 -17.63 13.46
C ARG A 80 6.48 -17.47 13.59
N GLU A 81 6.99 -16.25 13.64
CA GLU A 81 8.42 -15.96 13.68
C GLU A 81 9.08 -16.38 15.01
N ILE A 82 8.35 -16.33 16.12
CA ILE A 82 8.83 -16.88 17.40
C ILE A 82 9.12 -18.39 17.24
N LYS A 83 8.22 -19.12 16.58
CA LYS A 83 8.36 -20.58 16.39
C LYS A 83 9.42 -20.94 15.35
N GLN A 84 9.49 -20.21 14.24
CA GLN A 84 10.36 -20.55 13.10
C GLN A 84 11.76 -19.91 13.21
N SER A 85 11.84 -18.68 13.68
CA SER A 85 13.04 -17.88 13.65
C SER A 85 13.60 -17.55 15.05
N GLY A 86 12.90 -17.95 16.11
CA GLY A 86 13.32 -17.71 17.49
C GLY A 86 13.43 -16.24 17.87
N VAL A 87 12.54 -15.38 17.31
CA VAL A 87 12.59 -13.95 17.60
C VAL A 87 12.14 -13.64 19.01
N SER A 88 12.75 -12.61 19.60
CA SER A 88 12.37 -12.04 20.89
C SER A 88 11.01 -11.37 20.79
N LYS A 89 10.05 -11.83 21.60
CA LYS A 89 8.72 -11.25 21.70
C LYS A 89 8.77 -9.80 22.16
N ASP A 90 9.51 -9.53 23.22
CA ASP A 90 9.53 -8.20 23.87
C ASP A 90 10.14 -7.13 22.96
N LYS A 91 11.28 -7.42 22.33
CA LYS A 91 11.90 -6.50 21.37
C LYS A 91 11.00 -6.25 20.14
N SER A 92 10.38 -7.30 19.61
CA SER A 92 9.47 -7.19 18.48
C SER A 92 8.22 -6.37 18.83
N LEU A 93 7.70 -6.49 20.06
CA LEU A 93 6.58 -5.67 20.53
C LEU A 93 6.97 -4.20 20.73
N GLU A 94 8.18 -3.92 21.15
CA GLU A 94 8.70 -2.55 21.27
C GLU A 94 8.80 -1.89 19.90
N GLU A 95 9.36 -2.58 18.90
CA GLU A 95 9.41 -2.11 17.51
C GLU A 95 8.01 -1.89 16.94
N TRP A 96 7.08 -2.79 17.23
CA TRP A 96 5.68 -2.64 16.84
C TRP A 96 5.05 -1.37 17.42
N ARG A 97 5.22 -1.10 18.71
CA ARG A 97 4.66 0.10 19.37
C ARG A 97 5.16 1.38 18.72
N ARG A 98 6.48 1.46 18.44
CA ARG A 98 7.08 2.61 17.74
C ARG A 98 6.51 2.78 16.34
N THR A 99 6.40 1.68 15.59
CA THR A 99 5.90 1.69 14.21
C THR A 99 4.42 2.06 14.18
N ALA A 100 3.61 1.49 15.04
CA ALA A 100 2.18 1.80 15.14
C ALA A 100 1.94 3.28 15.47
N ALA A 101 2.71 3.86 16.38
CA ALA A 101 2.62 5.28 16.71
C ALA A 101 2.92 6.17 15.49
N LYS A 102 3.99 5.85 14.74
CA LYS A 102 4.35 6.60 13.51
C LYS A 102 3.29 6.49 12.41
N ILE A 103 2.68 5.32 12.24
CA ILE A 103 1.62 5.13 11.25
C ILE A 103 0.39 5.97 11.64
N ILE A 104 -0.02 5.93 12.91
CA ILE A 104 -1.14 6.74 13.42
C ILE A 104 -0.86 8.23 13.22
N GLU A 105 0.31 8.71 13.62
CA GLU A 105 0.73 10.10 13.40
C GLU A 105 0.69 10.50 11.92
N SER A 106 1.10 9.60 11.03
CA SER A 106 1.05 9.84 9.58
C SER A 106 -0.37 9.98 9.06
N TYR A 107 -1.31 9.18 9.55
CA TYR A 107 -2.74 9.31 9.24
C TYR A 107 -3.30 10.66 9.68
N GLU A 108 -3.00 11.05 10.91
CA GLU A 108 -3.47 12.32 11.51
C GLU A 108 -2.91 13.52 10.76
N ARG A 109 -1.59 13.53 10.52
CA ARG A 109 -0.90 14.62 9.83
C ARG A 109 -1.37 14.80 8.39
N SER A 110 -1.73 13.71 7.73
CA SER A 110 -2.20 13.73 6.34
C SER A 110 -3.72 13.93 6.19
N GLY A 111 -4.47 14.01 7.30
CA GLY A 111 -5.92 14.16 7.27
C GLY A 111 -6.67 12.93 6.76
N LEU A 112 -6.07 11.74 6.84
CA LEU A 112 -6.60 10.50 6.28
C LEU A 112 -7.30 9.60 7.31
N THR A 113 -7.58 10.11 8.50
CA THR A 113 -8.10 9.32 9.63
C THR A 113 -9.42 8.60 9.32
N GLU A 114 -10.32 9.28 8.61
CA GLU A 114 -11.64 8.75 8.22
C GLU A 114 -11.70 8.34 6.75
N THR A 115 -10.53 8.18 6.11
CA THR A 115 -10.44 7.80 4.70
C THR A 115 -10.25 6.29 4.56
N PRO A 116 -11.01 5.62 3.68
CA PRO A 116 -10.80 4.21 3.38
C PRO A 116 -9.37 3.97 2.90
N SER A 117 -8.71 2.98 3.48
CA SER A 117 -7.29 2.74 3.20
C SER A 117 -6.89 1.29 3.39
N LYS A 118 -5.77 0.93 2.75
CA LYS A 118 -5.06 -0.33 2.91
C LYS A 118 -3.63 -0.03 3.33
N VAL A 119 -3.11 -0.73 4.34
CA VAL A 119 -1.73 -0.60 4.78
C VAL A 119 -0.92 -1.83 4.37
N ILE A 120 0.25 -1.59 3.81
CA ILE A 120 1.27 -2.60 3.56
C ILE A 120 2.51 -2.22 4.35
N LEU A 121 2.88 -3.08 5.29
CA LEU A 121 4.02 -2.89 6.19
C LEU A 121 5.09 -3.91 5.87
N THR A 122 6.28 -3.46 5.50
CA THR A 122 7.43 -4.33 5.22
C THR A 122 8.27 -4.50 6.46
N TYR A 123 8.59 -5.76 6.80
CA TYR A 123 9.41 -6.09 7.96
C TYR A 123 10.65 -6.92 7.58
N GLU A 124 11.59 -6.97 8.48
CA GLU A 124 12.77 -7.83 8.42
C GLU A 124 13.07 -8.41 9.80
N ILE A 125 13.81 -9.51 9.84
CA ILE A 125 14.35 -10.05 11.09
C ILE A 125 15.75 -9.47 11.28
N LYS A 126 15.93 -8.66 12.31
CA LYS A 126 17.23 -8.15 12.72
C LYS A 126 17.83 -9.01 13.84
N GLU A 127 19.14 -9.03 13.88
CA GLU A 127 19.91 -9.62 14.95
C GLU A 127 20.83 -8.57 15.57
N GLU A 128 20.68 -8.36 16.87
CA GLU A 128 21.44 -7.38 17.62
C GLU A 128 21.69 -7.91 19.04
N GLY A 129 22.95 -7.92 19.45
CA GLY A 129 23.34 -8.41 20.77
C GLY A 129 22.97 -9.86 21.02
N GLY A 130 23.01 -10.73 20.01
CA GLY A 130 22.62 -12.14 20.10
C GLY A 130 21.11 -12.38 20.19
N SER A 131 20.30 -11.35 20.03
CA SER A 131 18.83 -11.43 20.04
C SER A 131 18.27 -11.08 18.67
N ARG A 132 17.40 -11.96 18.13
CA ARG A 132 16.70 -11.74 16.88
C ARG A 132 15.33 -11.11 17.16
N TYR A 133 14.87 -10.19 16.34
CA TYR A 133 13.59 -9.53 16.51
C TYR A 133 13.04 -9.00 15.18
N ILE A 134 11.71 -8.79 15.12
CA ILE A 134 11.04 -8.19 13.97
C ILE A 134 11.28 -6.67 14.02
N SER A 135 11.85 -6.13 12.94
CA SER A 135 12.00 -4.69 12.70
C SER A 135 11.25 -4.29 11.44
N PHE A 136 10.76 -3.07 11.38
CA PHE A 136 9.97 -2.58 10.26
C PHE A 136 10.76 -1.59 9.41
N ARG A 137 10.71 -1.76 8.08
CA ARG A 137 11.44 -0.91 7.13
C ARG A 137 10.62 0.27 6.67
N ASN A 138 9.42 0.01 6.17
CA ASN A 138 8.50 1.04 5.71
C ASN A 138 7.05 0.59 5.86
N ALA A 139 6.15 1.58 5.87
CA ALA A 139 4.73 1.40 5.74
C ALA A 139 4.24 2.21 4.54
N ARG A 140 3.40 1.60 3.70
CA ARG A 140 2.69 2.29 2.62
C ARG A 140 1.21 2.28 2.92
N ILE A 141 0.61 3.46 2.88
CA ILE A 141 -0.83 3.67 3.08
C ILE A 141 -1.43 3.99 1.72
N PHE A 142 -2.21 3.06 1.17
CA PHE A 142 -3.01 3.29 -0.03
C PHE A 142 -4.38 3.78 0.41
N TYR A 143 -4.74 4.99 0.06
CA TYR A 143 -6.04 5.57 0.41
C TYR A 143 -6.89 5.74 -0.84
N PHE A 144 -8.21 5.71 -0.65
CA PHE A 144 -9.18 5.67 -1.73
C PHE A 144 -10.09 6.89 -1.65
N GLU A 145 -10.20 7.61 -2.74
CA GLU A 145 -11.08 8.77 -2.88
C GLU A 145 -12.30 8.42 -3.72
N LEU A 146 -13.37 9.18 -3.55
CA LEU A 146 -14.58 9.03 -4.35
C LEU A 146 -14.30 9.51 -5.78
N GLU A 147 -14.39 8.61 -6.75
CA GLU A 147 -14.25 8.97 -8.17
C GLU A 147 -15.59 9.36 -8.83
N GLY A 148 -16.69 8.83 -8.31
CA GLY A 148 -18.01 9.12 -8.89
C GLY A 148 -19.15 8.45 -8.14
N ILE A 149 -20.36 8.73 -8.59
CA ILE A 149 -21.61 8.18 -8.05
C ILE A 149 -22.38 7.53 -9.18
N LEU A 150 -22.74 6.26 -9.03
CA LEU A 150 -23.70 5.57 -9.88
C LEU A 150 -25.05 5.52 -9.15
N SER A 151 -26.06 6.19 -9.71
CA SER A 151 -27.41 6.14 -9.17
C SER A 151 -28.23 5.11 -9.95
N VAL A 152 -28.91 4.23 -9.23
CA VAL A 152 -29.83 3.23 -9.79
C VAL A 152 -31.23 3.53 -9.28
N ASP A 153 -32.16 3.81 -10.19
CA ASP A 153 -33.59 3.96 -9.85
C ASP A 153 -34.25 2.57 -9.78
N LEU A 154 -34.60 2.17 -8.59
CA LEU A 154 -35.27 0.89 -8.33
C LEU A 154 -36.80 1.00 -8.30
N ALA A 155 -37.34 2.22 -8.38
CA ALA A 155 -38.78 2.46 -8.38
C ALA A 155 -39.41 2.46 -9.78
N SER A 156 -38.61 2.58 -10.85
CA SER A 156 -39.10 2.51 -12.21
C SER A 156 -39.45 1.07 -12.57
N PRO A 157 -40.70 0.80 -13.03
CA PRO A 157 -41.06 -0.52 -13.53
C PRO A 157 -40.21 -0.87 -14.73
N GLU A 158 -39.59 -2.06 -14.73
CA GLU A 158 -38.83 -2.57 -15.85
C GLU A 158 -39.69 -2.53 -17.11
N GLY A 159 -39.27 -1.75 -18.09
CA GLY A 159 -39.61 -1.90 -19.50
C GLY A 159 -41.07 -1.63 -19.90
N LYS A 160 -41.34 -0.44 -20.37
CA LYS A 160 -42.24 -0.25 -21.52
C LYS A 160 -41.45 0.32 -22.68
#